data_4d9fec83b183fb5e664ec137c0ac8173
#
_entry.id   4d9fec83b183fb5e664ec137c0ac8173
#
_cell.length_a   1.000
_cell.length_b   1.000
_cell.length_c   1.000
_cell.angle_alpha   90.00
_cell.angle_beta   90.00
_cell.angle_gamma   90.00
#
_symmetry.space_group_name_H-M   'P 1'
#
loop_
_entity.id
_entity.type
_entity.pdbx_description
1 polymer ?
#
loop_
_entity_poly.entity_id
_entity_poly.type
_entity_poly.pdbx_seq_one_letter_code
_entity_poly.pdbx_strand_id
1 'polypeptide(L)'
;MNLTPEYYAALLPFLAGPQTSDDPPAVYRDLEACGWIEAVGLGTSTHSGVTQLYDNCWAITPQGRMALQAFKYTVDHDAKEEKQNRTANNLTKVNIVVSLVSFIAGLLVDHYLGIISLVSTLLQK
;
A
#
# COMPACT_ATOMS: atom_id res chain seq x y z
N MET A 1 -12.00 8.54 -13.82
CA MET A 1 -10.61 8.19 -14.10
C MET A 1 -9.94 7.88 -12.77
N ASN A 2 -9.22 6.75 -12.65
CA ASN A 2 -8.56 6.40 -11.40
C ASN A 2 -7.20 7.09 -11.32
N LEU A 3 -6.84 7.55 -10.13
CA LEU A 3 -5.54 8.17 -9.88
C LEU A 3 -4.42 7.11 -10.03
N THR A 4 -3.46 7.39 -10.91
CA THR A 4 -2.28 6.53 -11.07
C THR A 4 -1.16 6.98 -10.14
N PRO A 5 -0.14 6.12 -9.86
CA PRO A 5 1.02 6.53 -9.06
C PRO A 5 1.73 7.76 -9.60
N GLU A 6 1.77 7.93 -10.93
CA GLU A 6 2.36 9.08 -11.60
C GLU A 6 1.59 10.36 -11.32
N TYR A 7 0.27 10.35 -11.49
CA TYR A 7 -0.60 11.49 -11.17
C TYR A 7 -0.60 11.79 -9.66
N TYR A 8 -0.54 10.76 -8.82
CA TYR A 8 -0.39 10.94 -7.39
C TYR A 8 0.87 11.72 -7.05
N ALA A 9 2.03 11.33 -7.60
CA ALA A 9 3.29 12.03 -7.40
C ALA A 9 3.25 13.47 -7.92
N ALA A 10 2.59 13.71 -9.06
CA ALA A 10 2.44 15.04 -9.64
C ALA A 10 1.51 15.96 -8.84
N LEU A 11 0.55 15.40 -8.11
CA LEU A 11 -0.38 16.16 -7.26
C LEU A 11 0.18 16.51 -5.88
N LEU A 12 1.17 15.76 -5.37
CA LEU A 12 1.73 15.98 -4.03
C LEU A 12 2.25 17.40 -3.77
N PRO A 13 2.99 18.05 -4.70
CA PRO A 13 3.48 19.41 -4.50
C PRO A 13 2.36 20.43 -4.25
N PHE A 14 1.18 20.21 -4.82
CA PHE A 14 0.03 21.11 -4.67
C PHE A 14 -0.59 21.10 -3.26
N LEU A 15 -0.26 20.11 -2.44
CA LEU A 15 -0.67 20.11 -1.02
C LEU A 15 0.05 21.19 -0.21
N ALA A 16 1.27 21.56 -0.61
CA ALA A 16 2.03 22.63 0.03
C ALA A 16 1.55 24.03 -0.37
N GLY A 17 0.84 24.13 -1.50
CA GLY A 17 0.30 25.38 -2.02
C GLY A 17 0.21 25.39 -3.53
N PRO A 18 -0.30 26.47 -4.12
CA PRO A 18 -0.34 26.62 -5.58
C PRO A 18 1.05 26.54 -6.19
N GLN A 19 1.13 25.92 -7.38
CA GLN A 19 2.38 25.75 -8.13
C GLN A 19 2.40 26.69 -9.32
N THR A 20 3.52 27.39 -9.51
CA THR A 20 3.76 28.27 -10.65
C THR A 20 4.81 27.63 -11.56
N SER A 21 4.57 27.66 -12.86
CA SER A 21 5.54 27.17 -13.84
C SER A 21 5.39 27.92 -15.16
N ASP A 22 6.51 28.39 -15.72
CA ASP A 22 6.53 29.01 -17.03
C ASP A 22 6.44 27.96 -18.16
N ASP A 23 6.86 26.72 -17.86
CA ASP A 23 6.75 25.55 -18.75
C ASP A 23 6.13 24.38 -17.98
N PRO A 24 4.79 24.34 -17.88
CA PRO A 24 4.12 23.33 -17.10
C PRO A 24 4.32 21.93 -17.70
N PRO A 25 4.64 20.92 -16.88
CA PRO A 25 4.72 19.55 -17.34
C PRO A 25 3.41 19.11 -18.04
N ALA A 26 3.53 18.27 -19.07
CA ALA A 26 2.37 17.78 -19.81
C ALA A 26 1.29 17.16 -18.89
N VAL A 27 1.71 16.55 -17.79
CA VAL A 27 0.82 15.96 -16.77
C VAL A 27 -0.17 16.97 -16.17
N TYR A 28 0.18 18.27 -16.10
CA TYR A 28 -0.73 19.30 -15.57
C TYR A 28 -1.98 19.46 -16.42
N ARG A 29 -1.84 19.32 -17.74
CA ARG A 29 -2.98 19.36 -18.65
C ARG A 29 -3.95 18.20 -18.41
N ASP A 30 -3.42 17.02 -18.12
CA ASP A 30 -4.22 15.84 -17.80
C ASP A 30 -4.90 15.98 -16.44
N LEU A 31 -4.18 16.51 -15.44
CA LEU A 31 -4.73 16.76 -14.10
C LEU A 31 -5.86 17.81 -14.14
N GLU A 32 -5.70 18.85 -14.96
CA GLU A 32 -6.72 19.88 -15.17
C GLU A 32 -7.94 19.31 -15.89
N ALA A 33 -7.73 18.51 -16.95
CA ALA A 33 -8.81 17.82 -17.66
C ALA A 33 -9.60 16.86 -16.75
N CYS A 34 -8.95 16.29 -15.73
CA CYS A 34 -9.59 15.48 -14.69
C CYS A 34 -10.29 16.32 -13.60
N GLY A 35 -10.11 17.63 -13.60
CA GLY A 35 -10.62 18.53 -12.59
C GLY A 35 -9.91 18.39 -11.22
N TRP A 36 -8.69 17.86 -11.20
CA TRP A 36 -7.93 17.70 -9.95
C TRP A 36 -7.09 18.91 -9.60
N ILE A 37 -6.71 19.70 -10.61
CA ILE A 37 -6.13 21.03 -10.44
C ILE A 37 -6.92 22.02 -11.28
N GLU A 38 -6.80 23.29 -10.95
CA GLU A 38 -7.39 24.39 -11.70
C GLU A 38 -6.38 25.53 -11.84
N ALA A 39 -6.43 26.20 -12.98
CA ALA A 39 -5.65 27.41 -13.18
C ALA A 39 -6.25 28.52 -12.30
N VAL A 40 -5.45 29.06 -11.40
CA VAL A 40 -5.82 30.17 -10.53
C VAL A 40 -5.04 31.40 -10.93
N GLY A 41 -5.74 32.43 -11.36
CA GLY A 41 -5.16 33.75 -11.56
C GLY A 41 -4.74 34.31 -10.19
N LEU A 42 -3.53 34.00 -9.74
CA LEU A 42 -3.02 34.54 -8.48
C LEU A 42 -2.41 35.91 -8.70
N GLY A 43 -3.09 36.84 -8.09
CA GLY A 43 -2.57 38.07 -7.48
C GLY A 43 -1.53 38.85 -8.26
N THR A 44 -1.82 40.09 -8.45
CA THR A 44 -0.89 41.12 -8.88
C THR A 44 0.28 41.24 -7.87
N SER A 45 1.48 40.86 -8.28
CA SER A 45 2.69 41.29 -7.60
C SER A 45 3.07 42.65 -8.14
N THR A 46 2.96 43.68 -7.31
CA THR A 46 3.37 45.02 -7.69
C THR A 46 4.82 45.22 -7.25
N HIS A 47 5.76 45.00 -8.16
CA HIS A 47 7.14 45.40 -7.97
C HIS A 47 7.39 46.65 -8.83
N SER A 48 7.77 47.75 -8.22
CA SER A 48 8.09 49.04 -8.90
C SER A 48 6.95 49.60 -9.78
N GLY A 49 5.70 49.48 -9.36
CA GLY A 49 4.55 50.04 -10.10
C GLY A 49 4.12 49.24 -11.33
N VAL A 50 4.71 48.11 -11.59
CA VAL A 50 4.29 47.16 -12.65
C VAL A 50 3.55 46.00 -12.03
N THR A 51 2.29 45.85 -12.41
CA THR A 51 1.47 44.71 -12.00
C THR A 51 1.75 43.55 -12.93
N GLN A 52 2.47 42.52 -12.47
CA GLN A 52 2.61 41.27 -13.21
C GLN A 52 1.47 40.34 -12.81
N LEU A 53 0.67 39.94 -13.81
CA LEU A 53 -0.26 38.82 -13.70
C LEU A 53 0.54 37.52 -13.87
N TYR A 54 0.47 36.65 -12.89
CA TYR A 54 0.99 35.30 -13.03
C TYR A 54 -0.10 34.42 -13.65
N ASP A 55 -0.07 34.28 -14.97
CA ASP A 55 -1.06 33.49 -15.72
C ASP A 55 -0.82 31.96 -15.63
N ASN A 56 0.31 31.53 -15.07
CA ASN A 56 0.74 30.12 -15.04
C ASN A 56 0.81 29.59 -13.60
N CYS A 57 -0.28 29.66 -12.90
CA CYS A 57 -0.41 29.14 -11.55
C CYS A 57 -1.58 28.18 -11.46
N TRP A 58 -1.34 27.02 -10.87
CA TRP A 58 -2.35 25.98 -10.64
C TRP A 58 -2.50 25.69 -9.16
N ALA A 59 -3.71 25.43 -8.73
CA ALA A 59 -4.05 25.00 -7.39
C ALA A 59 -4.79 23.66 -7.42
N ILE A 60 -4.65 22.90 -6.36
CA ILE A 60 -5.38 21.65 -6.20
C ILE A 60 -6.85 21.94 -5.86
N THR A 61 -7.75 21.32 -6.58
CA THR A 61 -9.19 21.40 -6.32
C THR A 61 -9.59 20.54 -5.10
N PRO A 62 -10.77 20.73 -4.51
CA PRO A 62 -11.33 19.80 -3.53
C PRO A 62 -11.41 18.36 -4.05
N GLN A 63 -11.74 18.20 -5.34
CA GLN A 63 -11.79 16.89 -6.00
C GLN A 63 -10.41 16.24 -6.09
N GLY A 64 -9.36 17.01 -6.41
CA GLY A 64 -7.98 16.52 -6.41
C GLY A 64 -7.51 16.07 -5.03
N ARG A 65 -7.88 16.82 -3.98
CA ARG A 65 -7.57 16.43 -2.59
C ARG A 65 -8.25 15.12 -2.20
N MET A 66 -9.52 14.95 -2.58
CA MET A 66 -10.26 13.71 -2.34
C MET A 66 -9.64 12.54 -3.10
N ALA A 67 -9.23 12.73 -4.36
CA ALA A 67 -8.54 11.70 -5.15
C ALA A 67 -7.22 11.26 -4.49
N LEU A 68 -6.41 12.21 -3.98
CA LEU A 68 -5.19 11.90 -3.24
C LEU A 68 -5.47 11.08 -1.97
N GLN A 69 -6.48 11.45 -1.19
CA GLN A 69 -6.85 10.72 0.02
C GLN A 69 -7.34 9.31 -0.29
N ALA A 70 -8.17 9.15 -1.32
CA ALA A 70 -8.68 7.85 -1.75
C ALA A 70 -7.53 6.94 -2.22
N PHE A 71 -6.59 7.46 -3.00
CA PHE A 71 -5.43 6.70 -3.46
C PHE A 71 -4.53 6.27 -2.30
N LYS A 72 -4.26 7.18 -1.36
CA LYS A 72 -3.49 6.85 -0.16
C LYS A 72 -4.16 5.75 0.65
N TYR A 73 -5.48 5.83 0.82
CA TYR A 73 -6.24 4.81 1.55
C TYR A 73 -6.13 3.42 0.89
N THR A 74 -6.24 3.34 -0.45
CA THR A 74 -6.10 2.07 -1.17
C THR A 74 -4.70 1.49 -1.01
N VAL A 75 -3.65 2.30 -1.16
CA VAL A 75 -2.26 1.85 -0.99
C VAL A 75 -2.00 1.36 0.44
N ASP A 76 -2.48 2.07 1.46
CA ASP A 76 -2.34 1.69 2.86
C ASP A 76 -3.12 0.40 3.18
N HIS A 77 -4.28 0.20 2.56
CA HIS A 77 -5.10 -0.99 2.71
C HIS A 77 -4.43 -2.22 2.08
N ASP A 78 -3.97 -2.10 0.84
CA ASP A 78 -3.27 -3.17 0.13
C ASP A 78 -1.99 -3.61 0.86
N ALA A 79 -1.24 -2.64 1.42
CA ALA A 79 -0.05 -2.93 2.23
C ALA A 79 -0.38 -3.68 3.53
N LYS A 80 -1.53 -3.40 4.15
CA LYS A 80 -2.00 -4.14 5.34
C LYS A 80 -2.46 -5.55 5.00
N GLU A 81 -3.21 -5.72 3.92
CA GLU A 81 -3.65 -7.04 3.45
C GLU A 81 -2.46 -7.93 3.09
N GLU A 82 -1.46 -7.38 2.40
CA GLU A 82 -0.25 -8.13 2.06
C GLU A 82 0.50 -8.60 3.32
N LYS A 83 0.63 -7.74 4.35
CA LYS A 83 1.21 -8.13 5.63
C LYS A 83 0.41 -9.24 6.32
N GLN A 84 -0.91 -9.13 6.35
CA GLN A 84 -1.77 -10.15 6.95
C GLN A 84 -1.66 -11.49 6.21
N ASN A 85 -1.65 -11.47 4.88
CA ASN A 85 -1.50 -12.66 4.07
C ASN A 85 -0.14 -13.33 4.26
N ARG A 86 0.94 -12.56 4.36
CA ARG A 86 2.27 -13.10 4.67
C ARG A 86 2.31 -13.75 6.06
N THR A 87 1.70 -13.13 7.05
CA THR A 87 1.64 -13.67 8.42
C THR A 87 0.78 -14.93 8.47
N ALA A 88 -0.40 -14.94 7.84
CA ALA A 88 -1.27 -16.09 7.76
C ALA A 88 -0.59 -17.29 7.05
N ASN A 89 0.11 -17.02 5.96
CA ASN A 89 0.83 -18.05 5.21
C ASN A 89 2.00 -18.64 6.02
N ASN A 90 2.70 -17.83 6.80
CA ASN A 90 3.74 -18.31 7.70
C ASN A 90 3.18 -19.15 8.85
N LEU A 91 2.05 -18.73 9.45
CA LEU A 91 1.36 -19.53 10.48
C LEU A 91 0.89 -20.88 9.93
N THR A 92 0.36 -20.91 8.71
CA THR A 92 -0.04 -22.16 8.05
C THR A 92 1.15 -23.10 7.85
N LYS A 93 2.29 -22.59 7.41
CA LYS A 93 3.52 -23.38 7.25
C LYS A 93 4.00 -23.95 8.59
N VAL A 94 4.00 -23.13 9.66
CA VAL A 94 4.36 -23.59 11.00
C VAL A 94 3.41 -24.67 11.48
N ASN A 95 2.11 -24.52 11.30
CA ASN A 95 1.12 -25.54 11.69
C ASN A 95 1.32 -26.85 10.96
N ILE A 96 1.64 -26.83 9.66
CA ILE A 96 1.93 -28.02 8.88
C ILE A 96 3.17 -28.74 9.45
N VAL A 97 4.24 -27.99 9.74
CA VAL A 97 5.47 -28.57 10.31
C VAL A 97 5.20 -29.18 11.69
N VAL A 98 4.48 -28.47 12.57
CA VAL A 98 4.12 -28.99 13.91
C VAL A 98 3.26 -30.25 13.79
N SER A 99 2.27 -30.26 12.89
CA SER A 99 1.44 -31.45 12.67
C SER A 99 2.24 -32.63 12.16
N LEU A 100 3.18 -32.42 11.25
CA LEU A 100 4.06 -33.47 10.73
C LEU A 100 4.98 -34.05 11.81
N VAL A 101 5.60 -33.18 12.63
CA VAL A 101 6.44 -33.61 13.76
C VAL A 101 5.63 -34.39 14.79
N SER A 102 4.41 -33.92 15.12
CA SER A 102 3.52 -34.62 16.05
C SER A 102 3.10 -35.98 15.54
N PHE A 103 2.83 -36.10 14.23
CA PHE A 103 2.48 -37.36 13.60
C PHE A 103 3.64 -38.38 13.66
N ILE A 104 4.86 -37.94 13.32
CA ILE A 104 6.06 -38.78 13.40
C ILE A 104 6.33 -39.22 14.85
N ALA A 105 6.22 -38.27 15.80
CA ALA A 105 6.38 -38.61 17.23
C ALA A 105 5.35 -39.65 17.68
N GLY A 106 4.08 -39.52 17.27
CA GLY A 106 3.03 -40.49 17.56
C GLY A 106 3.34 -41.89 17.01
N LEU A 107 3.83 -41.98 15.77
CA LEU A 107 4.22 -43.25 15.16
C LEU A 107 5.39 -43.92 15.90
N LEU A 108 6.38 -43.14 16.34
CA LEU A 108 7.51 -43.66 17.13
C LEU A 108 7.04 -44.21 18.46
N VAL A 109 6.18 -43.48 19.17
CA VAL A 109 5.63 -43.95 20.49
C VAL A 109 4.83 -45.24 20.29
N ASP A 110 3.98 -45.33 19.27
CA ASP A 110 3.18 -46.52 19.01
C ASP A 110 4.04 -47.74 18.64
N HIS A 111 5.11 -47.50 17.88
CA HIS A 111 6.08 -48.55 17.54
C HIS A 111 6.84 -49.05 18.79
N TYR A 112 7.27 -48.14 19.68
CA TYR A 112 7.94 -48.52 20.94
C TYR A 112 7.02 -49.27 21.90
N LEU A 113 5.78 -48.82 22.06
CA LEU A 113 4.77 -49.50 22.89
C LEU A 113 4.43 -50.89 22.36
N GLY A 114 4.32 -51.03 21.01
CA GLY A 114 4.14 -52.34 20.38
C GLY A 114 5.24 -53.32 20.64
N ILE A 115 6.50 -52.87 20.61
CA ILE A 115 7.68 -53.72 20.94
C ILE A 115 7.66 -54.12 22.41
N ILE A 116 7.37 -53.19 23.33
CA ILE A 116 7.31 -53.48 24.79
C ILE A 116 6.22 -54.54 25.05
N SER A 117 5.05 -54.41 24.44
CA SER A 117 3.97 -55.36 24.63
C SER A 117 4.31 -56.76 24.09
N LEU A 118 5.02 -56.86 22.96
CA LEU A 118 5.51 -58.11 22.41
C LEU A 118 6.55 -58.82 23.32
N VAL A 119 7.50 -58.04 23.87
CA VAL A 119 8.54 -58.57 24.79
C VAL A 119 7.90 -59.04 26.09
N SER A 120 6.92 -58.29 26.64
CA SER A 120 6.23 -58.69 27.86
C SER A 120 5.41 -59.98 27.70
N THR A 121 4.81 -60.19 26.50
CA THR A 121 4.09 -61.43 26.18
C THR A 121 5.00 -62.62 26.02
N LEU A 122 6.24 -62.43 25.54
CA LEU A 122 7.25 -63.47 25.39
C LEU A 122 7.88 -63.89 26.73
N LEU A 123 7.97 -62.97 27.70
CA LEU A 123 8.53 -63.21 29.03
C LEU A 123 7.55 -63.88 30.01
N GLN A 124 6.24 -63.90 29.67
CA GLN A 124 5.22 -64.58 30.50
C GLN A 124 4.95 -66.02 30.08
N LYS A 125 5.67 -66.58 29.13
CA LYS A 125 5.63 -67.97 28.75
C LYS A 125 6.87 -68.73 29.31
#